data_302e6a6225c2e071e12466716810a137
#
_entry.id   302e6a6225c2e071e12466716810a137
#
_cell.length_a   1.000
_cell.length_b   1.000
_cell.length_c   1.000
_cell.angle_alpha   90.00
_cell.angle_beta   90.00
_cell.angle_gamma   90.00
#
_symmetry.space_group_name_H-M   'P 1'
#
loop_
_entity.id
_entity.type
_entity.pdbx_description
1 polymer ?
#
loop_
_entity_poly.entity_id
_entity_poly.type
_entity_poly.pdbx_seq_one_letter_code
_entity_poly.pdbx_strand_id
1 'polypeptide(L)'
;MSTITLLCIALTGVIMLLLLVIKAKVQPFVALLLVSLLVALAAGIPAGEVGKVMIAGMGGVLGSVTIIIGLGAMLGRMIEHSGGAESLANYFSRKLGDKRTIAALTLAAFFLGIPVFFDVGFIILAPIIYGFAKVAKISPLKFGLPVAGIMLTVHVAVPPHPGPVAAAGLLHADIGWLTIIGIAISIPVGVVGYFAAKIINKRQYAMSVEVLEQMQLAPASEEGATKLSDKINPPGVALVTSLIVIPIAIIMAGTVSATLMPPSHPLLGTLQLIGSPMVALMIALVLAFWLLALRRGWSLQHTSDIMGSALPTAAVVILVTGAGGVFGKVLVESGVGKALANMLQMIDLPLLPAAFIISLALRASQGSATVAILTTGGLLSEAVMGLNPIQCVLVTLAVCFGGLGASHINDSGFWIVTKYLGLSVADGLKTWTVLTTILGFTGFLITWCVWAVI
;
A
#
# COMPACT_ATOMS: atom_id res chain seq x y z
N MET A 1 9.18 35.43 5.14
CA MET A 1 8.91 35.44 3.69
C MET A 1 7.40 35.60 3.46
N SER A 2 6.96 36.08 2.26
CA SER A 2 5.54 36.12 1.96
C SER A 2 4.98 34.72 1.70
N THR A 3 3.66 34.50 1.92
CA THR A 3 2.96 33.24 1.62
C THR A 3 3.19 32.80 0.16
N ILE A 4 3.09 33.75 -0.79
CA ILE A 4 3.30 33.47 -2.21
C ILE A 4 4.72 32.99 -2.48
N THR A 5 5.74 33.63 -1.89
CA THR A 5 7.14 33.23 -2.06
C THR A 5 7.37 31.79 -1.56
N LEU A 6 6.85 31.45 -0.39
CA LEU A 6 6.97 30.09 0.17
C LEU A 6 6.27 29.05 -0.72
N LEU A 7 5.10 29.35 -1.24
CA LEU A 7 4.39 28.47 -2.17
C LEU A 7 5.13 28.29 -3.50
N CYS A 8 5.72 29.36 -4.04
CA CYS A 8 6.57 29.26 -5.23
C CYS A 8 7.81 28.39 -5.00
N ILE A 9 8.45 28.50 -3.83
CA ILE A 9 9.59 27.64 -3.45
C ILE A 9 9.14 26.17 -3.37
N ALA A 10 8.01 25.89 -2.71
CA ALA A 10 7.46 24.53 -2.62
C ALA A 10 7.12 23.96 -4.01
N LEU A 11 6.44 24.72 -4.84
CA LEU A 11 6.08 24.29 -6.21
C LEU A 11 7.35 24.02 -7.03
N THR A 12 8.35 24.91 -6.97
CA THR A 12 9.63 24.71 -7.64
C THR A 12 10.33 23.47 -7.12
N GLY A 13 10.32 23.21 -5.80
CA GLY A 13 10.83 22.00 -5.19
C GLY A 13 10.16 20.74 -5.73
N VAL A 14 8.82 20.74 -5.80
CA VAL A 14 8.05 19.60 -6.36
C VAL A 14 8.37 19.39 -7.84
N ILE A 15 8.41 20.46 -8.65
CA ILE A 15 8.78 20.37 -10.07
C ILE A 15 10.20 19.81 -10.22
N MET A 16 11.15 20.28 -9.41
CA MET A 16 12.52 19.78 -9.43
C MET A 16 12.60 18.30 -9.02
N LEU A 17 11.84 17.88 -7.99
CA LEU A 17 11.72 16.47 -7.62
C LEU A 17 11.24 15.62 -8.80
N LEU A 18 10.19 16.06 -9.49
CA LEU A 18 9.66 15.36 -10.66
C LEU A 18 10.70 15.29 -11.80
N LEU A 19 11.41 16.38 -12.08
CA LEU A 19 12.46 16.40 -13.10
C LEU A 19 13.62 15.47 -12.76
N LEU A 20 14.08 15.45 -11.51
CA LEU A 20 15.14 14.55 -11.05
C LEU A 20 14.72 13.08 -11.17
N VAL A 21 13.52 12.73 -10.74
CA VAL A 21 13.06 11.33 -10.75
C VAL A 21 12.69 10.88 -12.18
N ILE A 22 11.96 11.69 -12.94
CA ILE A 22 11.39 11.28 -14.24
C ILE A 22 12.42 11.42 -15.37
N LYS A 23 13.06 12.59 -15.50
CA LYS A 23 13.99 12.86 -16.62
C LYS A 23 15.42 12.45 -16.29
N ALA A 24 15.94 12.86 -15.14
CA ALA A 24 17.32 12.56 -14.77
C ALA A 24 17.49 11.13 -14.20
N LYS A 25 16.38 10.39 -13.96
CA LYS A 25 16.39 9.02 -13.41
C LYS A 25 17.12 8.90 -12.06
N VAL A 26 17.20 9.98 -11.31
CA VAL A 26 17.78 9.99 -9.97
C VAL A 26 16.89 9.15 -9.05
N GLN A 27 17.51 8.34 -8.22
CA GLN A 27 16.82 7.49 -7.26
C GLN A 27 15.98 8.35 -6.28
N PRO A 28 14.70 8.03 -6.02
CA PRO A 28 13.78 8.88 -5.25
C PRO A 28 14.29 9.30 -3.87
N PHE A 29 15.01 8.43 -3.16
CA PHE A 29 15.64 8.76 -1.88
C PHE A 29 16.61 9.93 -2.01
N VAL A 30 17.50 9.90 -2.98
CA VAL A 30 18.49 10.95 -3.23
C VAL A 30 17.81 12.23 -3.72
N ALA A 31 16.84 12.10 -4.62
CA ALA A 31 16.09 13.24 -5.15
C ALA A 31 15.35 14.00 -4.04
N LEU A 32 14.66 13.28 -3.13
CA LEU A 32 13.98 13.88 -1.97
C LEU A 32 14.95 14.62 -1.04
N LEU A 33 16.10 14.03 -0.75
CA LEU A 33 17.10 14.67 0.12
C LEU A 33 17.68 15.94 -0.52
N LEU A 34 18.02 15.89 -1.81
CA LEU A 34 18.55 17.07 -2.55
C LEU A 34 17.52 18.18 -2.61
N VAL A 35 16.28 17.86 -2.95
CA VAL A 35 15.19 18.85 -3.00
C VAL A 35 14.90 19.43 -1.63
N SER A 36 14.90 18.60 -0.59
CA SER A 36 14.73 19.06 0.79
C SER A 36 15.79 20.06 1.21
N LEU A 37 17.06 19.77 0.89
CA LEU A 37 18.20 20.67 1.15
C LEU A 37 18.01 22.02 0.45
N LEU A 38 17.68 21.98 -0.85
CA LEU A 38 17.53 23.21 -1.64
C LEU A 38 16.30 24.03 -1.20
N VAL A 39 15.18 23.37 -0.90
CA VAL A 39 13.97 24.02 -0.36
C VAL A 39 14.26 24.64 1.01
N ALA A 40 14.99 23.94 1.90
CA ALA A 40 15.35 24.46 3.21
C ALA A 40 16.15 25.76 3.11
N LEU A 41 17.18 25.78 2.26
CA LEU A 41 18.03 26.95 2.04
C LEU A 41 17.24 28.09 1.37
N ALA A 42 16.47 27.79 0.33
CA ALA A 42 15.67 28.79 -0.40
C ALA A 42 14.58 29.41 0.49
N ALA A 43 14.00 28.63 1.41
CA ALA A 43 13.00 29.10 2.35
C ALA A 43 13.58 29.80 3.60
N GLY A 44 14.90 29.96 3.66
CA GLY A 44 15.58 30.76 4.69
C GLY A 44 15.86 30.03 5.99
N ILE A 45 15.84 28.70 6.03
CA ILE A 45 16.35 27.95 7.17
C ILE A 45 17.88 28.20 7.27
N PRO A 46 18.42 28.62 8.43
CA PRO A 46 19.84 28.86 8.59
C PRO A 46 20.69 27.64 8.23
N ALA A 47 21.73 27.81 7.42
CA ALA A 47 22.53 26.69 6.90
C ALA A 47 23.05 25.76 8.02
N GLY A 48 23.41 26.30 9.19
CA GLY A 48 23.82 25.51 10.35
C GLY A 48 22.73 24.65 10.99
N GLU A 49 21.46 24.93 10.73
CA GLU A 49 20.32 24.19 11.28
C GLU A 49 19.74 23.16 10.26
N VAL A 50 20.00 23.34 8.97
CA VAL A 50 19.43 22.47 7.92
C VAL A 50 19.71 20.99 8.19
N GLY A 51 20.94 20.64 8.55
CA GLY A 51 21.31 19.25 8.87
C GLY A 51 20.50 18.67 10.04
N LYS A 52 20.28 19.46 11.09
CA LYS A 52 19.47 19.04 12.26
C LYS A 52 18.01 18.83 11.88
N VAL A 53 17.42 19.73 11.09
CA VAL A 53 16.04 19.63 10.59
C VAL A 53 15.87 18.36 9.75
N MET A 54 16.82 18.10 8.84
CA MET A 54 16.79 16.90 7.99
C MET A 54 16.90 15.62 8.82
N ILE A 55 17.83 15.54 9.77
CA ILE A 55 18.00 14.38 10.67
C ILE A 55 16.74 14.17 11.52
N ALA A 56 16.18 15.24 12.08
CA ALA A 56 14.97 15.16 12.89
C ALA A 56 13.77 14.68 12.07
N GLY A 57 13.64 15.13 10.81
CA GLY A 57 12.59 14.69 9.90
C GLY A 57 12.70 13.21 9.56
N MET A 58 13.91 12.74 9.27
CA MET A 58 14.16 11.30 9.01
C MET A 58 13.88 10.46 10.26
N GLY A 59 14.46 10.82 11.40
CA GLY A 59 14.31 10.06 12.65
C GLY A 59 12.89 10.02 13.16
N GLY A 60 12.13 11.11 13.06
CA GLY A 60 10.74 11.19 13.49
C GLY A 60 9.82 10.21 12.77
N VAL A 61 10.01 10.06 11.46
CA VAL A 61 9.20 9.11 10.67
C VAL A 61 9.75 7.68 10.80
N LEU A 62 11.05 7.47 10.66
CA LEU A 62 11.64 6.13 10.73
C LEU A 62 11.44 5.47 12.09
N GLY A 63 11.47 6.23 13.19
CA GLY A 63 11.23 5.69 14.52
C GLY A 63 9.88 5.00 14.67
N SER A 64 8.85 5.52 14.00
CA SER A 64 7.50 4.96 14.09
C SER A 64 7.22 3.85 13.07
N VAL A 65 7.77 3.94 11.86
CA VAL A 65 7.33 3.07 10.75
C VAL A 65 8.26 1.90 10.43
N THR A 66 9.57 1.99 10.72
CA THR A 66 10.56 0.96 10.35
C THR A 66 10.21 -0.41 10.91
N ILE A 67 9.81 -0.47 12.18
CA ILE A 67 9.46 -1.72 12.86
C ILE A 67 8.24 -2.36 12.19
N ILE A 68 7.21 -1.56 11.92
CA ILE A 68 5.95 -2.04 11.32
C ILE A 68 6.19 -2.56 9.90
N ILE A 69 6.93 -1.79 9.08
CA ILE A 69 7.28 -2.19 7.70
C ILE A 69 8.14 -3.46 7.71
N GLY A 70 9.16 -3.52 8.57
CA GLY A 70 10.05 -4.68 8.66
C GLY A 70 9.32 -5.96 9.08
N LEU A 71 8.56 -5.90 10.18
CA LEU A 71 7.79 -7.05 10.69
C LEU A 71 6.70 -7.48 9.71
N GLY A 72 5.99 -6.52 9.09
CA GLY A 72 4.97 -6.80 8.09
C GLY A 72 5.55 -7.49 6.85
N ALA A 73 6.69 -7.03 6.35
CA ALA A 73 7.39 -7.65 5.23
C ALA A 73 7.87 -9.08 5.53
N MET A 74 8.43 -9.31 6.73
CA MET A 74 8.84 -10.66 7.17
C MET A 74 7.65 -11.61 7.29
N LEU A 75 6.54 -11.15 7.89
CA LEU A 75 5.31 -11.94 7.99
C LEU A 75 4.77 -12.30 6.62
N GLY A 76 4.67 -11.31 5.72
CA GLY A 76 4.26 -11.50 4.34
C GLY A 76 5.12 -12.54 3.62
N ARG A 77 6.45 -12.45 3.78
CA ARG A 77 7.40 -13.38 3.15
C ARG A 77 7.27 -14.81 3.67
N MET A 78 7.01 -14.99 4.97
CA MET A 78 6.76 -16.31 5.53
C MET A 78 5.47 -16.94 5.01
N ILE A 79 4.39 -16.16 4.93
CA ILE A 79 3.09 -16.61 4.37
C ILE A 79 3.27 -16.98 2.89
N GLU A 80 3.94 -16.14 2.11
CA GLU A 80 4.26 -16.39 0.71
C GLU A 80 5.04 -17.69 0.53
N HIS A 81 6.19 -17.82 1.18
CA HIS A 81 7.09 -18.97 1.02
C HIS A 81 6.48 -20.29 1.50
N SER A 82 5.53 -20.24 2.43
CA SER A 82 4.82 -21.41 2.93
C SER A 82 3.80 -22.03 1.95
N GLY A 83 3.48 -21.37 0.83
CA GLY A 83 2.38 -21.76 -0.05
C GLY A 83 1.01 -21.24 0.43
N GLY A 84 1.01 -20.20 1.27
CA GLY A 84 -0.24 -19.62 1.79
C GLY A 84 -1.12 -18.99 0.73
N ALA A 85 -0.53 -18.44 -0.33
CA ALA A 85 -1.26 -17.86 -1.46
C ALA A 85 -2.08 -18.91 -2.22
N GLU A 86 -1.46 -20.05 -2.50
CA GLU A 86 -2.09 -21.20 -3.15
C GLU A 86 -3.23 -21.77 -2.29
N SER A 87 -3.00 -21.87 -0.98
CA SER A 87 -4.02 -22.34 -0.04
C SER A 87 -5.28 -21.48 -0.07
N LEU A 88 -5.11 -20.15 0.00
CA LEU A 88 -6.23 -19.21 -0.05
C LEU A 88 -6.96 -19.27 -1.39
N ALA A 89 -6.23 -19.25 -2.51
CA ALA A 89 -6.79 -19.29 -3.85
C ALA A 89 -7.61 -20.57 -4.07
N ASN A 90 -7.05 -21.73 -3.72
CA ASN A 90 -7.71 -23.03 -3.89
C ASN A 90 -8.95 -23.19 -2.99
N TYR A 91 -8.87 -22.70 -1.75
CA TYR A 91 -10.02 -22.77 -0.84
C TYR A 91 -11.19 -21.95 -1.32
N PHE A 92 -10.97 -20.69 -1.67
CA PHE A 92 -12.06 -19.83 -2.13
C PHE A 92 -12.62 -20.30 -3.48
N SER A 93 -11.77 -20.82 -4.38
CA SER A 93 -12.22 -21.39 -5.63
C SER A 93 -13.16 -22.58 -5.41
N ARG A 94 -12.78 -23.55 -4.56
CA ARG A 94 -13.65 -24.69 -4.21
C ARG A 94 -14.94 -24.25 -3.52
N LYS A 95 -14.87 -23.28 -2.60
CA LYS A 95 -16.02 -22.82 -1.81
C LYS A 95 -17.06 -22.07 -2.65
N LEU A 96 -16.60 -21.24 -3.60
CA LEU A 96 -17.47 -20.41 -4.45
C LEU A 96 -17.90 -21.11 -5.75
N GLY A 97 -17.22 -22.22 -6.12
CA GLY A 97 -17.48 -23.02 -7.30
C GLY A 97 -17.01 -22.38 -8.60
N ASP A 98 -16.98 -23.15 -9.68
CA ASP A 98 -16.35 -22.80 -10.97
C ASP A 98 -16.91 -21.51 -11.59
N LYS A 99 -18.21 -21.27 -11.43
CA LYS A 99 -18.88 -20.07 -11.98
C LYS A 99 -18.41 -18.76 -11.31
N ARG A 100 -17.81 -18.84 -10.11
CA ARG A 100 -17.41 -17.68 -9.31
C ARG A 100 -15.89 -17.64 -9.03
N THR A 101 -15.10 -18.40 -9.78
CA THR A 101 -13.65 -18.51 -9.59
C THR A 101 -12.93 -17.15 -9.66
N ILE A 102 -13.38 -16.24 -10.53
CA ILE A 102 -12.82 -14.87 -10.60
C ILE A 102 -13.03 -14.14 -9.27
N ALA A 103 -14.23 -14.21 -8.70
CA ALA A 103 -14.53 -13.59 -7.41
C ALA A 103 -13.76 -14.28 -6.27
N ALA A 104 -13.58 -15.60 -6.35
CA ALA A 104 -12.80 -16.38 -5.40
C ALA A 104 -11.35 -15.94 -5.34
N LEU A 105 -10.69 -15.80 -6.49
CA LEU A 105 -9.31 -15.33 -6.59
C LEU A 105 -9.18 -13.87 -6.17
N THR A 106 -10.15 -13.02 -6.49
CA THR A 106 -10.19 -11.63 -6.04
C THR A 106 -10.28 -11.55 -4.52
N LEU A 107 -11.10 -12.42 -3.89
CA LEU A 107 -11.20 -12.49 -2.43
C LEU A 107 -9.92 -13.03 -1.78
N ALA A 108 -9.30 -14.06 -2.37
CA ALA A 108 -8.00 -14.56 -1.92
C ALA A 108 -6.93 -13.45 -2.00
N ALA A 109 -6.92 -12.69 -3.09
CA ALA A 109 -6.01 -11.57 -3.31
C ALA A 109 -6.23 -10.42 -2.31
N PHE A 110 -7.46 -10.17 -1.86
CA PHE A 110 -7.75 -9.22 -0.79
C PHE A 110 -7.02 -9.62 0.50
N PHE A 111 -7.18 -10.85 0.96
CA PHE A 111 -6.52 -11.32 2.18
C PHE A 111 -4.99 -11.37 2.03
N LEU A 112 -4.51 -11.89 0.90
CA LEU A 112 -3.08 -11.97 0.64
C LEU A 112 -2.44 -10.58 0.53
N GLY A 113 -3.14 -9.62 -0.06
CA GLY A 113 -2.68 -8.25 -0.23
C GLY A 113 -2.46 -7.49 1.08
N ILE A 114 -3.01 -7.94 2.22
CA ILE A 114 -2.81 -7.28 3.51
C ILE A 114 -1.34 -7.41 3.99
N PRO A 115 -0.73 -8.62 4.07
CA PRO A 115 0.65 -8.75 4.52
C PRO A 115 1.69 -8.76 3.39
N VAL A 116 1.30 -8.99 2.13
CA VAL A 116 2.22 -9.19 1.01
C VAL A 116 2.27 -7.96 0.11
N PHE A 117 3.47 -7.52 -0.23
CA PHE A 117 3.66 -6.42 -1.19
C PHE A 117 2.98 -6.71 -2.52
N PHE A 118 2.39 -5.69 -3.13
CA PHE A 118 1.64 -5.80 -4.38
C PHE A 118 2.42 -6.53 -5.49
N ASP A 119 3.64 -6.09 -5.76
CA ASP A 119 4.47 -6.62 -6.85
C ASP A 119 4.72 -8.12 -6.67
N VAL A 120 5.15 -8.51 -5.48
CA VAL A 120 5.46 -9.89 -5.13
C VAL A 120 4.21 -10.76 -5.13
N GLY A 121 3.15 -10.31 -4.48
CA GLY A 121 1.90 -11.07 -4.39
C GLY A 121 1.24 -11.29 -5.75
N PHE A 122 1.28 -10.31 -6.66
CA PHE A 122 0.74 -10.48 -7.99
C PHE A 122 1.57 -11.46 -8.84
N ILE A 123 2.91 -11.40 -8.74
CA ILE A 123 3.81 -12.34 -9.42
C ILE A 123 3.53 -13.79 -8.98
N ILE A 124 3.33 -14.02 -7.68
CA ILE A 124 3.01 -15.35 -7.14
C ILE A 124 1.63 -15.85 -7.60
N LEU A 125 0.64 -14.95 -7.68
CA LEU A 125 -0.68 -15.32 -8.14
C LEU A 125 -0.76 -15.52 -9.66
N ALA A 126 0.19 -15.02 -10.45
CA ALA A 126 0.16 -15.13 -11.91
C ALA A 126 0.09 -16.58 -12.44
N PRO A 127 0.91 -17.55 -11.96
CA PRO A 127 0.79 -18.95 -12.38
C PRO A 127 -0.59 -19.56 -12.03
N ILE A 128 -1.15 -19.19 -10.89
CA ILE A 128 -2.48 -19.62 -10.45
C ILE A 128 -3.55 -19.04 -11.38
N ILE A 129 -3.45 -17.76 -11.73
CA ILE A 129 -4.30 -17.09 -12.71
C ILE A 129 -4.25 -17.82 -14.06
N TYR A 130 -3.06 -18.18 -14.53
CA TYR A 130 -2.90 -18.93 -15.79
C TYR A 130 -3.52 -20.32 -15.73
N GLY A 131 -3.35 -21.05 -14.63
CA GLY A 131 -3.97 -22.36 -14.42
C GLY A 131 -5.49 -22.29 -14.51
N PHE A 132 -6.13 -21.34 -13.80
CA PHE A 132 -7.59 -21.15 -13.87
C PHE A 132 -8.04 -20.64 -15.23
N ALA A 133 -7.30 -19.73 -15.86
CA ALA A 133 -7.61 -19.23 -17.21
C ALA A 133 -7.60 -20.35 -18.25
N LYS A 134 -6.61 -21.27 -18.16
CA LYS A 134 -6.48 -22.45 -19.03
C LYS A 134 -7.69 -23.41 -18.90
N VAL A 135 -8.05 -23.75 -17.66
CA VAL A 135 -9.20 -24.64 -17.39
C VAL A 135 -10.52 -24.01 -17.85
N ALA A 136 -10.72 -22.74 -17.52
CA ALA A 136 -11.91 -22.00 -17.90
C ALA A 136 -11.95 -21.61 -19.40
N LYS A 137 -10.84 -21.81 -20.15
CA LYS A 137 -10.69 -21.42 -21.56
C LYS A 137 -11.00 -19.94 -21.82
N ILE A 138 -10.58 -19.06 -20.88
CA ILE A 138 -10.76 -17.61 -20.98
C ILE A 138 -9.45 -16.89 -20.78
N SER A 139 -9.38 -15.62 -21.20
CA SER A 139 -8.19 -14.79 -21.04
C SER A 139 -7.79 -14.64 -19.56
N PRO A 140 -6.48 -14.77 -19.20
CA PRO A 140 -5.97 -14.51 -17.87
C PRO A 140 -6.26 -13.08 -17.39
N LEU A 141 -6.48 -12.13 -18.30
CA LEU A 141 -6.87 -10.77 -17.99
C LEU A 141 -8.17 -10.71 -17.17
N LYS A 142 -9.13 -11.62 -17.43
CA LYS A 142 -10.41 -11.67 -16.70
C LYS A 142 -10.22 -11.99 -15.22
N PHE A 143 -9.20 -12.75 -14.87
CA PHE A 143 -8.82 -13.05 -13.49
C PHE A 143 -7.84 -12.00 -12.94
N GLY A 144 -6.80 -11.69 -13.71
CA GLY A 144 -5.68 -10.88 -13.25
C GLY A 144 -6.03 -9.42 -12.97
N LEU A 145 -6.92 -8.83 -13.79
CA LEU A 145 -7.26 -7.42 -13.62
C LEU A 145 -7.98 -7.13 -12.29
N PRO A 146 -9.05 -7.85 -11.87
CA PRO A 146 -9.67 -7.64 -10.57
C PRO A 146 -8.76 -8.05 -9.40
N VAL A 147 -7.94 -9.11 -9.56
CA VAL A 147 -6.95 -9.54 -8.57
C VAL A 147 -5.92 -8.43 -8.32
N ALA A 148 -5.31 -7.89 -9.38
CA ALA A 148 -4.35 -6.79 -9.28
C ALA A 148 -5.00 -5.54 -8.67
N GLY A 149 -6.22 -5.21 -9.08
CA GLY A 149 -6.95 -4.04 -8.58
C GLY A 149 -7.18 -4.08 -7.08
N ILE A 150 -7.66 -5.19 -6.53
CA ILE A 150 -7.90 -5.32 -5.09
C ILE A 150 -6.60 -5.36 -4.30
N MET A 151 -5.57 -6.05 -4.80
CA MET A 151 -4.26 -6.07 -4.13
C MET A 151 -3.65 -4.69 -4.03
N LEU A 152 -3.69 -3.89 -5.11
CA LEU A 152 -3.16 -2.52 -5.07
C LEU A 152 -4.01 -1.63 -4.15
N THR A 153 -5.34 -1.80 -4.13
CA THR A 153 -6.22 -1.07 -3.21
C THR A 153 -5.83 -1.30 -1.76
N VAL A 154 -5.68 -2.55 -1.36
CA VAL A 154 -5.25 -2.91 0.00
C VAL A 154 -3.84 -2.41 0.29
N HIS A 155 -2.93 -2.54 -0.67
CA HIS A 155 -1.54 -2.09 -0.55
C HIS A 155 -1.41 -0.58 -0.25
N VAL A 156 -2.27 0.25 -0.82
CA VAL A 156 -2.19 1.70 -0.59
C VAL A 156 -3.02 2.19 0.60
N ALA A 157 -4.06 1.46 1.02
CA ALA A 157 -5.03 1.92 2.01
C ALA A 157 -4.90 1.24 3.39
N VAL A 158 -4.24 0.07 3.47
CA VAL A 158 -4.27 -0.76 4.68
C VAL A 158 -2.87 -1.00 5.23
N PRO A 159 -2.60 -0.65 6.52
CA PRO A 159 -1.39 -1.12 7.21
C PRO A 159 -1.31 -2.66 7.22
N PRO A 160 -0.11 -3.26 7.24
CA PRO A 160 1.20 -2.66 7.54
C PRO A 160 1.97 -2.14 6.32
N HIS A 161 1.33 -1.90 5.19
CA HIS A 161 2.03 -1.41 4.01
C HIS A 161 2.68 -0.04 4.26
N PRO A 162 3.84 0.22 3.62
CA PRO A 162 4.65 1.39 3.93
C PRO A 162 3.98 2.72 3.58
N GLY A 163 3.23 2.78 2.49
CA GLY A 163 2.52 4.00 2.07
C GLY A 163 1.57 4.54 3.14
N PRO A 164 0.53 3.77 3.52
CA PRO A 164 -0.42 4.20 4.55
C PRO A 164 0.22 4.39 5.94
N VAL A 165 1.17 3.53 6.34
CA VAL A 165 1.85 3.65 7.64
C VAL A 165 2.67 4.95 7.73
N ALA A 166 3.41 5.28 6.67
CA ALA A 166 4.22 6.48 6.62
C ALA A 166 3.36 7.76 6.51
N ALA A 167 2.28 7.71 5.72
CA ALA A 167 1.31 8.80 5.65
C ALA A 167 0.64 9.04 7.01
N ALA A 168 0.29 7.98 7.74
CA ALA A 168 -0.24 8.10 9.10
C ALA A 168 0.73 8.83 10.02
N GLY A 169 2.03 8.50 9.94
CA GLY A 169 3.07 9.20 10.71
C GLY A 169 3.19 10.69 10.38
N LEU A 170 3.07 11.05 9.08
CA LEU A 170 3.16 12.44 8.63
C LEU A 170 1.90 13.26 8.92
N LEU A 171 0.74 12.63 8.89
CA LEU A 171 -0.57 13.26 9.06
C LEU A 171 -1.19 13.03 10.45
N HIS A 172 -0.39 12.54 11.40
CA HIS A 172 -0.80 12.29 12.79
C HIS A 172 -2.04 11.39 12.92
N ALA A 173 -2.25 10.47 11.96
CA ALA A 173 -3.36 9.53 11.97
C ALA A 173 -3.06 8.31 12.85
N ASP A 174 -4.06 7.86 13.60
CA ASP A 174 -3.97 6.61 14.36
C ASP A 174 -3.96 5.40 13.41
N ILE A 175 -2.94 4.54 13.52
CA ILE A 175 -2.76 3.39 12.63
C ILE A 175 -3.84 2.34 12.82
N GLY A 176 -4.37 2.19 14.03
CA GLY A 176 -5.45 1.25 14.31
C GLY A 176 -6.76 1.69 13.64
N TRP A 177 -7.15 2.95 13.79
CA TRP A 177 -8.30 3.50 13.07
C TRP A 177 -8.08 3.51 11.56
N LEU A 178 -6.87 3.81 11.09
CA LEU A 178 -6.54 3.70 9.67
C LEU A 178 -6.74 2.26 9.16
N THR A 179 -6.35 1.25 9.94
CA THR A 179 -6.53 -0.16 9.59
C THR A 179 -8.02 -0.51 9.51
N ILE A 180 -8.82 -0.11 10.52
CA ILE A 180 -10.26 -0.40 10.57
C ILE A 180 -10.98 0.24 9.38
N ILE A 181 -10.82 1.55 9.22
CA ILE A 181 -11.53 2.32 8.20
C ILE A 181 -10.98 1.98 6.81
N GLY A 182 -9.67 1.77 6.67
CA GLY A 182 -9.02 1.36 5.42
C GLY A 182 -9.55 0.01 4.92
N ILE A 183 -9.68 -0.99 5.77
CA ILE A 183 -10.30 -2.28 5.43
C ILE A 183 -11.78 -2.08 5.05
N ALA A 184 -12.54 -1.33 5.86
CA ALA A 184 -13.96 -1.10 5.63
C ALA A 184 -14.22 -0.42 4.27
N ILE A 185 -13.39 0.54 3.87
CA ILE A 185 -13.49 1.22 2.57
C ILE A 185 -12.95 0.34 1.43
N SER A 186 -11.90 -0.44 1.68
CA SER A 186 -11.31 -1.32 0.63
C SER A 186 -12.28 -2.40 0.16
N ILE A 187 -13.22 -2.84 0.99
CA ILE A 187 -14.24 -3.84 0.59
C ILE A 187 -15.15 -3.30 -0.53
N PRO A 188 -15.90 -2.20 -0.35
CA PRO A 188 -16.73 -1.67 -1.44
C PRO A 188 -15.90 -1.20 -2.64
N VAL A 189 -14.69 -0.65 -2.44
CA VAL A 189 -13.77 -0.33 -3.55
C VAL A 189 -13.43 -1.58 -4.35
N GLY A 190 -13.13 -2.70 -3.68
CA GLY A 190 -12.88 -3.99 -4.32
C GLY A 190 -14.08 -4.51 -5.10
N VAL A 191 -15.30 -4.36 -4.56
CA VAL A 191 -16.53 -4.72 -5.26
C VAL A 191 -16.70 -3.89 -6.54
N VAL A 192 -16.55 -2.57 -6.46
CA VAL A 192 -16.60 -1.69 -7.64
C VAL A 192 -15.51 -2.08 -8.64
N GLY A 193 -14.28 -2.32 -8.16
CA GLY A 193 -13.16 -2.77 -8.99
C GLY A 193 -13.42 -4.09 -9.72
N TYR A 194 -14.04 -5.04 -9.04
CA TYR A 194 -14.44 -6.31 -9.65
C TYR A 194 -15.41 -6.11 -10.82
N PHE A 195 -16.46 -5.29 -10.63
CA PHE A 195 -17.43 -5.00 -11.70
C PHE A 195 -16.82 -4.13 -12.80
N ALA A 196 -15.99 -3.13 -12.46
CA ALA A 196 -15.27 -2.32 -13.43
C ALA A 196 -14.34 -3.18 -14.30
N ALA A 197 -13.56 -4.07 -13.69
CA ALA A 197 -12.74 -5.03 -14.41
C ALA A 197 -13.58 -5.93 -15.34
N LYS A 198 -14.73 -6.39 -14.89
CA LYS A 198 -15.67 -7.18 -15.72
C LYS A 198 -16.17 -6.39 -16.92
N ILE A 199 -16.45 -5.09 -16.77
CA ILE A 199 -16.86 -4.21 -17.87
C ILE A 199 -15.71 -3.99 -18.86
N ILE A 200 -14.52 -3.67 -18.35
CA ILE A 200 -13.29 -3.49 -19.16
C ILE A 200 -13.01 -4.75 -19.98
N ASN A 201 -13.14 -5.91 -19.34
CA ASN A 201 -12.89 -7.22 -19.95
C ASN A 201 -13.99 -7.69 -20.96
N LYS A 202 -15.02 -6.89 -21.23
CA LYS A 202 -15.95 -7.16 -22.35
C LYS A 202 -15.26 -6.99 -23.71
N ARG A 203 -14.23 -6.15 -23.78
CA ARG A 203 -13.38 -6.02 -24.98
C ARG A 203 -12.39 -7.19 -25.03
N GLN A 204 -12.09 -7.64 -26.23
CA GLN A 204 -11.01 -8.60 -26.45
C GLN A 204 -9.70 -7.83 -26.62
N TYR A 205 -8.68 -8.28 -25.91
CA TYR A 205 -7.33 -7.74 -25.98
C TYR A 205 -6.40 -8.84 -26.48
N ALA A 206 -5.49 -8.48 -27.38
CA ALA A 206 -4.46 -9.41 -27.84
C ALA A 206 -3.48 -9.67 -26.69
N MET A 207 -3.14 -10.93 -26.48
CA MET A 207 -2.14 -11.33 -25.49
C MET A 207 -0.79 -11.58 -26.18
N SER A 208 0.30 -11.30 -25.49
CA SER A 208 1.63 -11.61 -25.97
C SER A 208 1.84 -13.12 -26.09
N VAL A 209 2.72 -13.52 -27.02
CA VAL A 209 3.04 -14.95 -27.28
C VAL A 209 3.62 -15.60 -26.04
N GLU A 210 4.48 -14.88 -25.30
CA GLU A 210 5.13 -15.37 -24.09
C GLU A 210 4.11 -15.77 -23.00
N VAL A 211 3.04 -14.97 -22.83
CA VAL A 211 1.99 -15.28 -21.85
C VAL A 211 1.13 -16.45 -22.31
N LEU A 212 0.87 -16.58 -23.63
CA LEU A 212 0.18 -17.73 -24.18
C LEU A 212 0.95 -19.02 -23.97
N GLU A 213 2.28 -19.00 -24.17
CA GLU A 213 3.17 -20.14 -23.91
C GLU A 213 3.21 -20.48 -22.42
N GLN A 214 3.37 -19.50 -21.53
CA GLN A 214 3.34 -19.71 -20.09
C GLN A 214 1.99 -20.29 -19.63
N MET A 215 0.88 -19.85 -20.22
CA MET A 215 -0.44 -20.38 -19.92
C MET A 215 -0.58 -21.83 -20.37
N GLN A 216 0.05 -22.23 -21.49
CA GLN A 216 0.05 -23.61 -21.95
C GLN A 216 0.90 -24.53 -21.06
N LEU A 217 2.02 -24.01 -20.55
CA LEU A 217 2.94 -24.70 -19.64
C LEU A 217 2.39 -24.75 -18.20
N ALA A 218 1.50 -23.82 -17.82
CA ALA A 218 0.89 -23.82 -16.52
C ALA A 218 0.09 -25.12 -16.28
N PRO A 219 0.28 -25.78 -15.12
CA PRO A 219 -0.49 -26.97 -14.81
C PRO A 219 -2.00 -26.66 -14.77
N ALA A 220 -2.82 -27.56 -15.23
CA ALA A 220 -4.27 -27.44 -15.08
C ALA A 220 -4.63 -27.41 -13.58
N SER A 221 -5.55 -26.52 -13.18
CA SER A 221 -5.72 -26.06 -11.80
C SER A 221 -6.02 -27.13 -10.75
N GLU A 222 -6.48 -28.32 -11.11
CA GLU A 222 -6.67 -29.42 -10.16
C GLU A 222 -5.44 -30.33 -10.04
N GLU A 223 -4.74 -30.60 -11.14
CA GLU A 223 -3.50 -31.43 -11.10
C GLU A 223 -2.23 -30.62 -10.81
N GLY A 224 -2.19 -29.36 -11.12
CA GLY A 224 -1.01 -28.54 -10.97
C GLY A 224 -0.91 -27.84 -9.63
N ALA A 225 -2.03 -27.48 -9.03
CA ALA A 225 -2.07 -27.07 -7.63
C ALA A 225 -1.66 -28.25 -6.74
N THR A 226 -2.07 -29.48 -7.11
CA THR A 226 -1.65 -30.71 -6.41
C THR A 226 -0.15 -30.97 -6.59
N LYS A 227 0.41 -30.78 -7.81
CA LYS A 227 1.86 -31.05 -8.06
C LYS A 227 2.79 -30.00 -7.47
N LEU A 228 2.41 -28.71 -7.38
CA LEU A 228 3.14 -27.71 -6.59
C LEU A 228 2.92 -27.95 -5.07
N SER A 229 1.70 -28.30 -4.67
CA SER A 229 1.36 -28.58 -3.29
C SER A 229 2.05 -29.84 -2.75
N ASP A 230 2.28 -30.86 -3.57
CA ASP A 230 3.00 -32.08 -3.20
C ASP A 230 4.48 -31.82 -2.85
N LYS A 231 5.09 -30.75 -3.44
CA LYS A 231 6.46 -30.35 -3.09
C LYS A 231 6.54 -29.43 -1.87
N ILE A 232 5.51 -28.62 -1.58
CA ILE A 232 5.55 -27.57 -0.55
C ILE A 232 4.66 -27.92 0.65
N ASN A 233 3.71 -28.84 0.52
CA ASN A 233 2.70 -29.16 1.53
C ASN A 233 2.08 -27.87 2.13
N PRO A 234 1.27 -27.11 1.35
CA PRO A 234 0.82 -25.78 1.74
C PRO A 234 0.04 -25.81 3.06
N PRO A 235 0.13 -24.75 3.89
CA PRO A 235 -0.59 -24.68 5.16
C PRO A 235 -2.10 -24.67 4.94
N GLY A 236 -2.87 -25.19 5.89
CA GLY A 236 -4.32 -25.09 5.85
C GLY A 236 -4.77 -23.62 5.80
N VAL A 237 -5.83 -23.34 5.04
CA VAL A 237 -6.36 -22.00 4.85
C VAL A 237 -6.71 -21.31 6.17
N ALA A 238 -7.23 -22.05 7.14
CA ALA A 238 -7.54 -21.50 8.47
C ALA A 238 -6.30 -20.93 9.15
N LEU A 239 -5.15 -21.62 9.03
CA LEU A 239 -3.87 -21.15 9.58
C LEU A 239 -3.41 -19.86 8.90
N VAL A 240 -3.42 -19.83 7.56
CA VAL A 240 -3.02 -18.63 6.80
C VAL A 240 -3.92 -17.44 7.14
N THR A 241 -5.23 -17.64 7.13
CA THR A 241 -6.20 -16.59 7.47
C THR A 241 -6.01 -16.12 8.93
N SER A 242 -5.76 -17.04 9.87
CA SER A 242 -5.50 -16.67 11.27
C SER A 242 -4.26 -15.78 11.42
N LEU A 243 -3.18 -16.09 10.71
CA LEU A 243 -1.95 -15.28 10.76
C LEU A 243 -2.15 -13.86 10.18
N ILE A 244 -3.12 -13.67 9.31
CA ILE A 244 -3.49 -12.36 8.76
C ILE A 244 -4.47 -11.64 9.70
N VAL A 245 -5.51 -12.34 10.17
CA VAL A 245 -6.59 -11.74 10.94
C VAL A 245 -6.21 -11.45 12.40
N ILE A 246 -5.41 -12.30 13.03
CA ILE A 246 -5.02 -12.13 14.45
C ILE A 246 -4.35 -10.78 14.71
N PRO A 247 -3.29 -10.37 14.00
CA PRO A 247 -2.67 -9.06 14.26
C PRO A 247 -3.65 -7.90 14.02
N ILE A 248 -4.51 -7.99 13.02
CA ILE A 248 -5.54 -6.98 12.76
C ILE A 248 -6.53 -6.90 13.93
N ALA A 249 -7.02 -8.05 14.40
CA ALA A 249 -7.95 -8.11 15.53
C ALA A 249 -7.33 -7.56 16.83
N ILE A 250 -6.06 -7.86 17.08
CA ILE A 250 -5.30 -7.34 18.21
C ILE A 250 -5.17 -5.81 18.13
N ILE A 251 -4.80 -5.26 16.96
CA ILE A 251 -4.70 -3.81 16.74
C ILE A 251 -6.07 -3.15 16.94
N MET A 252 -7.11 -3.72 16.34
CA MET A 252 -8.49 -3.22 16.51
C MET A 252 -8.92 -3.22 17.96
N ALA A 253 -8.68 -4.30 18.70
CA ALA A 253 -9.02 -4.40 20.11
C ALA A 253 -8.31 -3.33 20.94
N GLY A 254 -7.03 -3.08 20.72
CA GLY A 254 -6.25 -2.02 21.37
C GLY A 254 -6.80 -0.62 21.09
N THR A 255 -7.08 -0.33 19.83
CA THR A 255 -7.62 0.97 19.39
C THR A 255 -9.02 1.23 19.96
N VAL A 256 -9.91 0.23 19.87
CA VAL A 256 -11.26 0.33 20.44
C VAL A 256 -11.22 0.49 21.97
N SER A 257 -10.35 -0.27 22.64
CA SER A 257 -10.16 -0.13 24.08
C SER A 257 -9.68 1.26 24.47
N ALA A 258 -8.74 1.83 23.72
CA ALA A 258 -8.23 3.19 23.94
C ALA A 258 -9.32 4.26 23.78
N THR A 259 -10.33 4.01 22.93
CA THR A 259 -11.43 4.95 22.68
C THR A 259 -12.58 4.80 23.69
N LEU A 260 -12.92 3.57 24.10
CA LEU A 260 -14.11 3.28 24.91
C LEU A 260 -13.83 3.21 26.42
N MET A 261 -12.59 2.89 26.83
CA MET A 261 -12.26 2.73 28.25
C MET A 261 -11.80 4.05 28.88
N PRO A 262 -12.18 4.33 30.13
CA PRO A 262 -11.69 5.52 30.82
C PRO A 262 -10.16 5.44 31.03
N PRO A 263 -9.44 6.59 30.96
CA PRO A 263 -7.97 6.63 31.12
C PRO A 263 -7.44 6.01 32.42
N SER A 264 -8.26 5.95 33.45
CA SER A 264 -7.92 5.37 34.75
C SER A 264 -8.08 3.85 34.83
N HIS A 265 -8.54 3.18 33.76
CA HIS A 265 -8.79 1.74 33.79
C HIS A 265 -7.50 0.94 33.90
N PRO A 266 -7.32 0.00 34.86
CA PRO A 266 -6.05 -0.68 35.13
C PRO A 266 -5.49 -1.49 33.94
N LEU A 267 -6.37 -2.04 33.10
CA LEU A 267 -5.99 -2.86 31.95
C LEU A 267 -5.71 -2.05 30.68
N LEU A 268 -6.05 -0.74 30.66
CA LEU A 268 -5.95 0.07 29.44
C LEU A 268 -4.52 0.10 28.89
N GLY A 269 -3.50 0.34 29.74
CA GLY A 269 -2.11 0.36 29.33
C GLY A 269 -1.63 -0.97 28.73
N THR A 270 -2.06 -2.08 29.32
CA THR A 270 -1.73 -3.42 28.78
C THR A 270 -2.41 -3.68 27.45
N LEU A 271 -3.68 -3.33 27.30
CA LEU A 271 -4.42 -3.50 26.05
C LEU A 271 -3.86 -2.60 24.93
N GLN A 272 -3.46 -1.38 25.25
CA GLN A 272 -2.79 -0.48 24.30
C GLN A 272 -1.42 -1.00 23.87
N LEU A 273 -0.63 -1.56 24.80
CA LEU A 273 0.66 -2.16 24.47
C LEU A 273 0.49 -3.37 23.53
N ILE A 274 -0.38 -4.31 23.89
CA ILE A 274 -0.64 -5.52 23.09
C ILE A 274 -1.24 -5.14 21.75
N GLY A 275 -2.17 -4.18 21.72
CA GLY A 275 -2.84 -3.66 20.53
C GLY A 275 -1.99 -2.71 19.70
N SER A 276 -0.79 -2.33 20.17
CA SER A 276 0.10 -1.53 19.33
C SER A 276 0.51 -2.32 18.07
N PRO A 277 0.54 -1.68 16.88
CA PRO A 277 0.87 -2.38 15.64
C PRO A 277 2.20 -3.14 15.69
N MET A 278 3.19 -2.59 16.40
CA MET A 278 4.48 -3.23 16.60
C MET A 278 4.35 -4.56 17.36
N VAL A 279 3.67 -4.58 18.50
CA VAL A 279 3.52 -5.80 19.33
C VAL A 279 2.61 -6.81 18.64
N ALA A 280 1.52 -6.37 18.04
CA ALA A 280 0.61 -7.24 17.29
C ALA A 280 1.32 -7.97 16.14
N LEU A 281 2.16 -7.27 15.37
CA LEU A 281 2.95 -7.88 14.31
C LEU A 281 4.06 -8.79 14.84
N MET A 282 4.71 -8.46 15.97
CA MET A 282 5.65 -9.37 16.62
C MET A 282 4.96 -10.67 17.04
N ILE A 283 3.78 -10.59 17.67
CA ILE A 283 2.99 -11.78 18.03
C ILE A 283 2.69 -12.62 16.78
N ALA A 284 2.21 -11.98 15.71
CA ALA A 284 1.90 -12.66 14.45
C ALA A 284 3.15 -13.32 13.84
N LEU A 285 4.30 -12.67 13.89
CA LEU A 285 5.56 -13.23 13.36
C LEU A 285 6.04 -14.42 14.20
N VAL A 286 5.93 -14.35 15.53
CA VAL A 286 6.24 -15.49 16.42
C VAL A 286 5.30 -16.66 16.17
N LEU A 287 4.01 -16.41 15.99
CA LEU A 287 3.03 -17.43 15.62
C LEU A 287 3.36 -18.04 14.24
N ALA A 288 3.71 -17.22 13.25
CA ALA A 288 4.12 -17.68 11.93
C ALA A 288 5.39 -18.54 12.02
N PHE A 289 6.39 -18.11 12.77
CA PHE A 289 7.62 -18.87 13.02
C PHE A 289 7.31 -20.24 13.62
N TRP A 290 6.46 -20.31 14.63
CA TRP A 290 6.08 -21.57 15.26
C TRP A 290 5.22 -22.45 14.34
N LEU A 291 4.17 -21.90 13.75
CA LEU A 291 3.13 -22.66 13.03
C LEU A 291 3.53 -22.97 11.57
N LEU A 292 4.20 -22.04 10.87
CA LEU A 292 4.61 -22.25 9.48
C LEU A 292 6.00 -22.86 9.35
N ALA A 293 6.91 -22.59 10.30
CA ALA A 293 8.28 -23.08 10.22
C ALA A 293 8.50 -24.31 11.11
N LEU A 294 8.53 -24.14 12.44
CA LEU A 294 8.93 -25.22 13.35
C LEU A 294 8.03 -26.45 13.27
N ARG A 295 6.70 -26.27 13.27
CA ARG A 295 5.74 -27.39 13.17
C ARG A 295 5.80 -28.13 11.83
N ARG A 296 6.36 -27.48 10.80
CA ARG A 296 6.52 -28.06 9.46
C ARG A 296 7.94 -28.55 9.18
N GLY A 297 8.80 -28.54 10.19
CA GLY A 297 10.15 -29.07 10.11
C GLY A 297 11.17 -28.22 9.37
N TRP A 298 10.90 -26.90 9.21
CA TRP A 298 11.89 -26.00 8.66
C TRP A 298 13.04 -25.81 9.64
N SER A 299 14.27 -25.77 9.13
CA SER A 299 15.42 -25.45 9.96
C SER A 299 15.39 -23.97 10.39
N LEU A 300 16.00 -23.68 11.54
CA LEU A 300 16.11 -22.31 12.04
C LEU A 300 16.83 -21.40 11.03
N GLN A 301 17.90 -21.91 10.40
CA GLN A 301 18.66 -21.18 9.39
C GLN A 301 17.77 -20.87 8.18
N HIS A 302 17.06 -21.87 7.63
CA HIS A 302 16.16 -21.66 6.50
C HIS A 302 15.07 -20.63 6.79
N THR A 303 14.49 -20.68 8.00
CA THR A 303 13.47 -19.70 8.42
C THR A 303 14.05 -18.31 8.56
N SER A 304 15.25 -18.18 9.10
CA SER A 304 15.98 -16.90 9.19
C SER A 304 16.27 -16.32 7.80
N ASP A 305 16.70 -17.16 6.85
CA ASP A 305 16.98 -16.75 5.47
C ASP A 305 15.71 -16.26 4.76
N ILE A 306 14.57 -16.94 4.95
CA ILE A 306 13.27 -16.49 4.41
C ILE A 306 12.90 -15.13 4.98
N MET A 307 12.94 -14.95 6.29
CA MET A 307 12.62 -13.65 6.91
C MET A 307 13.61 -12.57 6.45
N GLY A 308 14.90 -12.88 6.40
CA GLY A 308 15.95 -11.99 5.93
C GLY A 308 15.77 -11.56 4.48
N SER A 309 15.24 -12.43 3.62
CA SER A 309 14.97 -12.12 2.20
C SER A 309 13.91 -11.04 1.98
N ALA A 310 13.12 -10.70 2.99
CA ALA A 310 12.17 -9.59 2.94
C ALA A 310 12.85 -8.21 3.11
N LEU A 311 14.00 -8.17 3.80
CA LEU A 311 14.64 -6.92 4.22
C LEU A 311 15.12 -6.03 3.06
N PRO A 312 15.75 -6.53 1.97
CA PRO A 312 16.20 -5.67 0.88
C PRO A 312 15.07 -4.84 0.26
N THR A 313 13.90 -5.44 0.02
CA THR A 313 12.73 -4.75 -0.51
C THR A 313 12.18 -3.74 0.49
N ALA A 314 12.05 -4.13 1.76
CA ALA A 314 11.60 -3.26 2.83
C ALA A 314 12.57 -2.08 3.06
N ALA A 315 13.89 -2.30 2.98
CA ALA A 315 14.90 -1.27 3.20
C ALA A 315 14.79 -0.10 2.21
N VAL A 316 14.56 -0.39 0.92
CA VAL A 316 14.36 0.67 -0.09
C VAL A 316 13.17 1.55 0.28
N VAL A 317 12.08 0.94 0.70
CA VAL A 317 10.86 1.67 1.07
C VAL A 317 11.07 2.47 2.37
N ILE A 318 11.71 1.88 3.36
CA ILE A 318 12.06 2.55 4.63
C ILE A 318 12.91 3.80 4.34
N LEU A 319 13.94 3.70 3.51
CA LEU A 319 14.79 4.84 3.15
C LEU A 319 14.01 5.96 2.46
N VAL A 320 13.17 5.62 1.47
CA VAL A 320 12.33 6.61 0.77
C VAL A 320 11.32 7.25 1.74
N THR A 321 10.75 6.47 2.65
CA THR A 321 9.86 6.96 3.71
C THR A 321 10.57 7.96 4.62
N GLY A 322 11.78 7.65 5.05
CA GLY A 322 12.61 8.56 5.82
C GLY A 322 12.91 9.86 5.09
N ALA A 323 13.24 9.80 3.79
CA ALA A 323 13.46 10.99 2.97
C ALA A 323 12.16 11.81 2.78
N GLY A 324 11.00 11.16 2.69
CA GLY A 324 9.69 11.81 2.73
C GLY A 324 9.47 12.57 4.04
N GLY A 325 9.89 11.98 5.17
CA GLY A 325 9.88 12.64 6.48
C GLY A 325 10.82 13.86 6.55
N VAL A 326 12.00 13.80 5.91
CA VAL A 326 12.89 14.95 5.76
C VAL A 326 12.19 16.07 5.01
N PHE A 327 11.60 15.76 3.86
CA PHE A 327 10.88 16.75 3.05
C PHE A 327 9.73 17.38 3.84
N GLY A 328 8.88 16.56 4.50
CA GLY A 328 7.80 17.05 5.36
C GLY A 328 8.28 17.98 6.46
N LYS A 329 9.35 17.60 7.21
CA LYS A 329 9.90 18.41 8.28
C LYS A 329 10.46 19.75 7.77
N VAL A 330 11.12 19.75 6.61
CA VAL A 330 11.60 20.99 5.97
C VAL A 330 10.42 21.89 5.60
N LEU A 331 9.32 21.36 5.07
CA LEU A 331 8.12 22.14 4.73
C LEU A 331 7.45 22.75 5.98
N VAL A 332 7.45 22.03 7.09
CA VAL A 332 6.96 22.52 8.39
C VAL A 332 7.85 23.65 8.91
N GLU A 333 9.14 23.42 9.06
CA GLU A 333 10.09 24.38 9.64
C GLU A 333 10.27 25.63 8.77
N SER A 334 10.12 25.51 7.45
CA SER A 334 10.15 26.65 6.52
C SER A 334 8.86 27.48 6.50
N GLY A 335 7.77 26.96 7.11
CA GLY A 335 6.45 27.59 7.08
C GLY A 335 5.69 27.38 5.76
N VAL A 336 6.21 26.59 4.82
CA VAL A 336 5.53 26.25 3.56
C VAL A 336 4.21 25.53 3.80
N GLY A 337 4.20 24.56 4.73
CA GLY A 337 2.98 23.83 5.08
C GLY A 337 1.86 24.77 5.55
N LYS A 338 2.20 25.73 6.41
CA LYS A 338 1.28 26.76 6.91
C LYS A 338 0.80 27.70 5.78
N ALA A 339 1.71 28.08 4.87
CA ALA A 339 1.36 28.89 3.71
C ALA A 339 0.38 28.15 2.80
N LEU A 340 0.56 26.84 2.59
CA LEU A 340 -0.35 26.00 1.81
C LEU A 340 -1.71 25.87 2.48
N ALA A 341 -1.76 25.63 3.80
CA ALA A 341 -3.02 25.55 4.55
C ALA A 341 -3.81 26.85 4.43
N ASN A 342 -3.16 28.01 4.59
CA ASN A 342 -3.80 29.32 4.41
C ASN A 342 -4.32 29.52 2.98
N MET A 343 -3.55 29.09 1.96
CA MET A 343 -3.99 29.20 0.57
C MET A 343 -5.23 28.35 0.30
N LEU A 344 -5.26 27.12 0.79
CA LEU A 344 -6.43 26.22 0.65
C LEU A 344 -7.69 26.85 1.25
N GLN A 345 -7.55 27.49 2.42
CA GLN A 345 -8.65 28.25 3.05
C GLN A 345 -9.08 29.47 2.20
N MET A 346 -8.11 30.22 1.66
CA MET A 346 -8.41 31.40 0.84
C MET A 346 -9.16 31.09 -0.45
N ILE A 347 -8.91 29.94 -1.08
CA ILE A 347 -9.58 29.50 -2.31
C ILE A 347 -10.80 28.61 -2.01
N ASP A 348 -11.17 28.47 -0.75
CA ASP A 348 -12.27 27.64 -0.25
C ASP A 348 -12.23 26.19 -0.79
N LEU A 349 -11.01 25.64 -0.98
CA LEU A 349 -10.82 24.26 -1.38
C LEU A 349 -10.78 23.36 -0.14
N PRO A 350 -11.77 22.49 0.04
CA PRO A 350 -11.78 21.58 1.19
C PRO A 350 -10.53 20.69 1.22
N LEU A 351 -10.01 20.41 2.42
CA LEU A 351 -8.77 19.69 2.62
C LEU A 351 -8.79 18.27 2.01
N LEU A 352 -9.92 17.60 2.10
CA LEU A 352 -10.04 16.21 1.63
C LEU A 352 -9.89 16.09 0.10
N PRO A 353 -10.62 16.87 -0.75
CA PRO A 353 -10.36 16.96 -2.19
C PRO A 353 -8.94 17.38 -2.52
N ALA A 354 -8.40 18.38 -1.81
CA ALA A 354 -7.01 18.82 -2.02
C ALA A 354 -6.03 17.67 -1.82
N ALA A 355 -6.16 16.91 -0.73
CA ALA A 355 -5.33 15.75 -0.42
C ALA A 355 -5.36 14.70 -1.54
N PHE A 356 -6.55 14.37 -2.03
CA PHE A 356 -6.73 13.42 -3.13
C PHE A 356 -6.10 13.93 -4.43
N ILE A 357 -6.40 15.17 -4.84
CA ILE A 357 -5.96 15.74 -6.13
C ILE A 357 -4.44 15.89 -6.16
N ILE A 358 -3.81 16.39 -5.08
CA ILE A 358 -2.35 16.54 -5.01
C ILE A 358 -1.68 15.16 -5.12
N SER A 359 -2.15 14.17 -4.36
CA SER A 359 -1.59 12.82 -4.41
C SER A 359 -1.78 12.18 -5.78
N LEU A 360 -2.94 12.33 -6.41
CA LEU A 360 -3.22 11.83 -7.76
C LEU A 360 -2.33 12.48 -8.82
N ALA A 361 -2.15 13.80 -8.75
CA ALA A 361 -1.29 14.53 -9.68
C ALA A 361 0.18 14.11 -9.54
N LEU A 362 0.67 13.96 -8.31
CA LEU A 362 2.03 13.44 -8.06
C LEU A 362 2.17 11.99 -8.52
N ARG A 363 1.19 11.14 -8.27
CA ARG A 363 1.15 9.77 -8.76
C ARG A 363 1.24 9.68 -10.27
N ALA A 364 0.39 10.43 -10.96
CA ALA A 364 0.40 10.50 -12.41
C ALA A 364 1.73 11.03 -12.97
N SER A 365 2.38 11.96 -12.27
CA SER A 365 3.64 12.56 -12.74
C SER A 365 4.85 11.65 -12.54
N GLN A 366 5.01 11.03 -11.36
CA GLN A 366 6.23 10.31 -10.98
C GLN A 366 6.13 8.78 -10.97
N GLY A 367 4.91 8.23 -10.93
CA GLY A 367 4.65 6.80 -11.06
C GLY A 367 4.70 5.97 -9.77
N SER A 368 5.25 6.46 -8.67
CA SER A 368 5.31 5.73 -7.40
C SER A 368 4.17 6.12 -6.47
N ALA A 369 3.32 5.15 -6.09
CA ALA A 369 2.27 5.37 -5.09
C ALA A 369 2.84 5.85 -3.75
N THR A 370 3.85 5.14 -3.24
CA THR A 370 4.47 5.46 -1.95
C THR A 370 5.06 6.86 -1.93
N VAL A 371 5.81 7.25 -2.97
CA VAL A 371 6.42 8.60 -3.04
C VAL A 371 5.35 9.69 -3.17
N ALA A 372 4.30 9.47 -3.95
CA ALA A 372 3.18 10.42 -4.07
C ALA A 372 2.46 10.61 -2.73
N ILE A 373 2.16 9.51 -2.04
CA ILE A 373 1.53 9.50 -0.72
C ILE A 373 2.39 10.25 0.30
N LEU A 374 3.69 9.95 0.36
CA LEU A 374 4.62 10.57 1.30
C LEU A 374 4.82 12.06 1.05
N THR A 375 5.01 12.44 -0.22
CA THR A 375 5.17 13.84 -0.60
C THR A 375 3.91 14.64 -0.26
N THR A 376 2.72 14.10 -0.56
CA THR A 376 1.45 14.74 -0.21
C THR A 376 1.26 14.83 1.30
N GLY A 377 1.57 13.74 2.04
CA GLY A 377 1.50 13.74 3.50
C GLY A 377 2.39 14.82 4.11
N GLY A 378 3.62 14.97 3.61
CA GLY A 378 4.53 16.04 4.04
C GLY A 378 4.00 17.44 3.74
N LEU A 379 3.42 17.66 2.53
CA LEU A 379 2.81 18.94 2.15
C LEU A 379 1.62 19.33 3.03
N LEU A 380 0.82 18.35 3.46
CA LEU A 380 -0.41 18.58 4.21
C LEU A 380 -0.26 18.43 5.73
N SER A 381 0.93 18.13 6.23
CA SER A 381 1.17 17.87 7.66
C SER A 381 0.71 19.02 8.58
N GLU A 382 0.87 20.27 8.16
CA GLU A 382 0.37 21.44 8.89
C GLU A 382 -1.14 21.65 8.72
N ALA A 383 -1.68 21.29 7.55
CA ALA A 383 -3.10 21.49 7.27
C ALA A 383 -4.03 20.56 8.08
N VAL A 384 -3.50 19.47 8.62
CA VAL A 384 -4.24 18.54 9.48
C VAL A 384 -4.16 18.92 10.96
N MET A 385 -3.37 19.92 11.32
CA MET A 385 -3.23 20.37 12.71
C MET A 385 -4.57 20.90 13.23
N GLY A 386 -5.02 20.34 14.36
CA GLY A 386 -6.31 20.69 14.95
C GLY A 386 -7.51 19.85 14.49
N LEU A 387 -7.33 18.94 13.55
CA LEU A 387 -8.33 17.94 13.20
C LEU A 387 -8.45 16.86 14.30
N ASN A 388 -9.62 16.26 14.42
CA ASN A 388 -9.80 15.12 15.30
C ASN A 388 -9.12 13.85 14.72
N PRO A 389 -8.84 12.81 15.53
CA PRO A 389 -8.12 11.62 15.08
C PRO A 389 -8.75 10.90 13.87
N ILE A 390 -10.08 10.86 13.79
CA ILE A 390 -10.78 10.22 12.66
C ILE A 390 -10.64 11.07 11.40
N GLN A 391 -10.70 12.39 11.51
CA GLN A 391 -10.48 13.29 10.38
C GLN A 391 -9.05 13.15 9.82
N CYS A 392 -8.03 13.03 10.68
CA CYS A 392 -6.66 12.75 10.23
C CYS A 392 -6.57 11.42 9.44
N VAL A 393 -7.27 10.38 9.89
CA VAL A 393 -7.36 9.10 9.18
C VAL A 393 -8.03 9.27 7.82
N LEU A 394 -9.12 10.01 7.72
CA LEU A 394 -9.82 10.22 6.45
C LEU A 394 -8.97 11.04 5.46
N VAL A 395 -8.24 12.05 5.92
CA VAL A 395 -7.27 12.78 5.07
C VAL A 395 -6.18 11.83 4.59
N THR A 396 -5.65 10.98 5.48
CA THR A 396 -4.66 9.96 5.12
C THR A 396 -5.20 9.01 4.05
N LEU A 397 -6.44 8.54 4.17
CA LEU A 397 -7.07 7.68 3.17
C LEU A 397 -7.31 8.42 1.85
N ALA A 398 -7.69 9.70 1.87
CA ALA A 398 -7.81 10.50 0.65
C ALA A 398 -6.47 10.61 -0.08
N VAL A 399 -5.37 10.85 0.64
CA VAL A 399 -3.99 10.81 0.10
C VAL A 399 -3.67 9.43 -0.49
N CYS A 400 -3.97 8.37 0.22
CA CYS A 400 -3.73 6.99 -0.21
C CYS A 400 -4.50 6.64 -1.48
N PHE A 401 -5.78 6.98 -1.55
CA PHE A 401 -6.60 6.74 -2.76
C PHE A 401 -6.21 7.64 -3.93
N GLY A 402 -5.70 8.85 -3.70
CA GLY A 402 -5.03 9.65 -4.73
C GLY A 402 -3.80 8.93 -5.30
N GLY A 403 -2.97 8.36 -4.42
CA GLY A 403 -1.80 7.55 -4.80
C GLY A 403 -2.15 6.21 -5.48
N LEU A 404 -3.38 5.73 -5.38
CA LEU A 404 -3.88 4.55 -6.10
C LEU A 404 -4.17 4.85 -7.57
N GLY A 405 -4.69 6.03 -7.86
CA GLY A 405 -5.18 6.39 -9.19
C GLY A 405 -4.08 6.55 -10.23
N ALA A 406 -4.49 6.55 -11.50
CA ALA A 406 -3.65 6.88 -12.66
C ALA A 406 -2.30 6.14 -12.74
N SER A 407 -2.26 4.85 -12.37
CA SER A 407 -1.09 4.00 -12.58
C SER A 407 -0.87 3.79 -14.09
N HIS A 408 0.27 4.24 -14.64
CA HIS A 408 0.56 4.14 -16.06
C HIS A 408 2.06 3.84 -16.33
N ILE A 409 2.56 4.16 -17.51
CA ILE A 409 3.89 3.76 -18.02
C ILE A 409 5.10 4.15 -17.13
N ASN A 410 4.93 5.08 -16.21
CA ASN A 410 5.97 5.48 -15.25
C ASN A 410 5.97 4.65 -13.95
N ASP A 411 5.03 3.72 -13.80
CA ASP A 411 4.81 2.92 -12.60
C ASP A 411 5.29 1.47 -12.78
N SER A 412 6.01 0.91 -11.80
CA SER A 412 6.42 -0.50 -11.79
C SER A 412 5.22 -1.44 -11.83
N GLY A 413 4.16 -1.12 -11.07
CA GLY A 413 2.93 -1.90 -11.04
C GLY A 413 2.24 -2.01 -12.41
N PHE A 414 2.27 -0.92 -13.21
CA PHE A 414 1.79 -0.95 -14.59
C PHE A 414 2.53 -1.99 -15.43
N TRP A 415 3.86 -2.02 -15.34
CA TRP A 415 4.68 -2.96 -16.11
C TRP A 415 4.52 -4.40 -15.64
N ILE A 416 4.42 -4.62 -14.33
CA ILE A 416 4.18 -5.96 -13.77
C ILE A 416 2.84 -6.49 -14.28
N VAL A 417 1.76 -5.74 -14.10
CA VAL A 417 0.43 -6.19 -14.51
C VAL A 417 0.35 -6.38 -16.02
N THR A 418 0.85 -5.44 -16.81
CA THR A 418 0.77 -5.55 -18.28
C THR A 418 1.60 -6.71 -18.81
N LYS A 419 2.82 -6.94 -18.29
CA LYS A 419 3.66 -8.06 -18.71
C LYS A 419 3.05 -9.41 -18.35
N TYR A 420 2.63 -9.58 -17.10
CA TYR A 420 2.05 -10.85 -16.65
C TYR A 420 0.64 -11.13 -17.23
N LEU A 421 -0.06 -10.11 -17.71
CA LEU A 421 -1.33 -10.31 -18.41
C LEU A 421 -1.20 -10.28 -19.94
N GLY A 422 0.03 -10.14 -20.45
CA GLY A 422 0.33 -10.17 -21.88
C GLY A 422 -0.22 -8.97 -22.65
N LEU A 423 -0.38 -7.82 -22.01
CA LEU A 423 -0.97 -6.63 -22.59
C LEU A 423 0.08 -5.77 -23.32
N SER A 424 -0.31 -5.20 -24.45
CA SER A 424 0.43 -4.08 -25.04
C SER A 424 0.36 -2.86 -24.12
N VAL A 425 1.29 -1.90 -24.26
CA VAL A 425 1.27 -0.64 -23.51
C VAL A 425 -0.06 0.09 -23.71
N ALA A 426 -0.54 0.15 -24.96
CA ALA A 426 -1.80 0.80 -25.30
C ALA A 426 -3.01 0.14 -24.62
N ASP A 427 -3.01 -1.18 -24.52
CA ASP A 427 -4.08 -1.93 -23.84
C ASP A 427 -3.94 -1.86 -22.31
N GLY A 428 -2.73 -1.79 -21.79
CA GLY A 428 -2.46 -1.49 -20.39
C GLY A 428 -3.06 -0.15 -19.96
N LEU A 429 -2.89 0.90 -20.77
CA LEU A 429 -3.50 2.21 -20.51
C LEU A 429 -5.04 2.15 -20.53
N LYS A 430 -5.65 1.34 -21.41
CA LYS A 430 -7.11 1.19 -21.51
C LYS A 430 -7.69 0.27 -20.43
N THR A 431 -6.90 -0.55 -19.80
CA THR A 431 -7.33 -1.57 -18.81
C THR A 431 -6.88 -1.19 -17.41
N TRP A 432 -5.60 -1.34 -17.12
CA TRP A 432 -5.02 -1.14 -15.79
C TRP A 432 -5.12 0.31 -15.32
N THR A 433 -4.71 1.27 -16.16
CA THR A 433 -4.77 2.70 -15.79
C THR A 433 -6.20 3.14 -15.54
N VAL A 434 -7.14 2.70 -16.39
CA VAL A 434 -8.58 3.01 -16.19
C VAL A 434 -9.08 2.38 -14.88
N LEU A 435 -8.74 1.12 -14.63
CA LEU A 435 -9.17 0.45 -13.40
C LEU A 435 -8.64 1.14 -12.14
N THR A 436 -7.33 1.42 -12.08
CA THR A 436 -6.73 2.08 -10.91
C THR A 436 -7.32 3.48 -10.68
N THR A 437 -7.63 4.20 -11.76
CA THR A 437 -8.30 5.50 -11.67
C THR A 437 -9.71 5.36 -11.09
N ILE A 438 -10.50 4.39 -11.54
CA ILE A 438 -11.83 4.10 -10.98
C ILE A 438 -11.71 3.75 -9.48
N LEU A 439 -10.76 2.89 -9.12
CA LEU A 439 -10.55 2.48 -7.72
C LEU A 439 -10.16 3.67 -6.83
N GLY A 440 -9.23 4.52 -7.29
CA GLY A 440 -8.82 5.73 -6.58
C GLY A 440 -9.98 6.68 -6.34
N PHE A 441 -10.73 7.00 -7.38
CA PHE A 441 -11.93 7.87 -7.24
C PHE A 441 -13.01 7.24 -6.37
N THR A 442 -13.25 5.94 -6.48
CA THR A 442 -14.24 5.25 -5.65
C THR A 442 -13.85 5.30 -4.18
N GLY A 443 -12.59 5.01 -3.86
CA GLY A 443 -12.09 5.09 -2.49
C GLY A 443 -12.18 6.50 -1.92
N PHE A 444 -11.82 7.51 -2.71
CA PHE A 444 -11.95 8.91 -2.34
C PHE A 444 -13.42 9.31 -2.08
N LEU A 445 -14.35 8.96 -2.97
CA LEU A 445 -15.76 9.30 -2.81
C LEU A 445 -16.35 8.66 -1.55
N ILE A 446 -16.03 7.40 -1.26
CA ILE A 446 -16.49 6.75 -0.03
C ILE A 446 -15.86 7.44 1.19
N THR A 447 -14.57 7.77 1.15
CA THR A 447 -13.89 8.52 2.21
C THR A 447 -14.56 9.88 2.43
N TRP A 448 -14.94 10.56 1.35
CA TRP A 448 -15.66 11.84 1.43
C TRP A 448 -17.07 11.68 2.01
N CYS A 449 -17.80 10.64 1.63
CA CYS A 449 -19.10 10.35 2.24
C CYS A 449 -18.98 10.11 3.75
N VAL A 450 -17.95 9.38 4.19
CA VAL A 450 -17.69 9.18 5.63
C VAL A 450 -17.35 10.51 6.32
N TRP A 451 -16.52 11.36 5.69
CA TRP A 451 -16.19 12.70 6.19
C TRP A 451 -17.42 13.59 6.38
N ALA A 452 -18.38 13.52 5.46
CA ALA A 452 -19.59 14.34 5.51
C ALA A 452 -20.58 13.96 6.64
N VAL A 453 -20.39 12.79 7.26
CA VAL A 453 -21.26 12.26 8.32
C VAL A 453 -20.63 12.41 9.72
N ILE A 454 -19.32 12.67 9.79
CA ILE A 454 -18.56 12.87 11.02
C ILE A 454 -18.34 14.37 11.30
#